data_5c4b2544009e1f67b68402a8ef6c80cd
#
_entry.id   5c4b2544009e1f67b68402a8ef6c80cd
#
_cell.length_a   1.000
_cell.length_b   1.000
_cell.length_c   1.000
_cell.angle_alpha   90.00
_cell.angle_beta   90.00
_cell.angle_gamma   90.00
#
_symmetry.space_group_name_H-M   'P 1'
#
loop_
_entity.id
_entity.type
_entity.pdbx_description
1 polymer ?
#
loop_
_entity_poly.entity_id
_entity_poly.type
_entity_poly.pdbx_seq_one_letter_code
_entity_poly.pdbx_strand_id
1 'polypeptide(L)'
;MKTGKSVIGKFILIAVIFLCLVALVGAARGAGKHTHETTGGQGLINTEQAGASKVYFTADISSKGILSVYRALLSSGELSVPVSGKVAIKLHMGEPGNQNYLRPELLKDLVNEVNGSFVDSNTAYGGRRGSTQNHLQAAKEHGFTYAPVDILDADGSVKLPIKNGKHLSEAVLGSHIMNYDWIISVAHFKGHSMAGFGGTFKNLAIGIATPDGKRIIHSNPGGAMFSSSGEFFFEKVIEYNMALMEAKKGKMLYINVLNNLSVDCDCSARAAAPSMPDIGVMASLDPVALEKASLDHIYARPASERKALTDRIESRGGVHQVIYGEKMGLGSQAYELVKL
;
A
#
# COMPACT_ATOMS: atom_id res chain seq x y z
N MET A 1 14.65 14.69 -64.31
CA MET A 1 16.12 14.73 -64.51
C MET A 1 16.79 14.57 -63.16
N LYS A 2 17.70 13.61 -63.07
CA LYS A 2 18.75 13.32 -62.05
C LYS A 2 18.26 12.85 -60.67
N THR A 3 18.24 11.54 -60.39
CA THR A 3 19.37 10.63 -59.95
C THR A 3 19.99 11.13 -58.66
N GLY A 4 20.07 10.42 -57.61
CA GLY A 4 20.24 9.04 -57.23
C GLY A 4 21.11 8.98 -56.01
N LYS A 5 21.04 8.00 -55.27
CA LYS A 5 22.02 7.06 -54.66
C LYS A 5 21.70 6.70 -53.21
N SER A 6 21.40 5.45 -53.13
CA SER A 6 21.45 4.57 -51.98
C SER A 6 22.86 4.51 -51.35
N VAL A 7 22.93 4.48 -50.00
CA VAL A 7 24.11 3.95 -49.29
C VAL A 7 23.61 2.93 -48.24
N ILE A 8 23.90 1.70 -48.52
CA ILE A 8 23.76 0.54 -47.64
C ILE A 8 24.99 0.50 -46.72
N GLY A 9 24.78 0.62 -45.44
CA GLY A 9 25.83 0.42 -44.40
C GLY A 9 25.64 -0.92 -43.70
N LYS A 10 26.61 -1.79 -43.85
CA LYS A 10 26.70 -3.12 -43.26
C LYS A 10 26.88 -3.05 -41.74
N PHE A 11 26.04 -3.79 -41.04
CA PHE A 11 26.29 -4.06 -39.61
C PHE A 11 27.09 -5.36 -39.47
N ILE A 12 28.25 -5.23 -38.79
CA ILE A 12 29.10 -6.36 -38.39
C ILE A 12 28.66 -6.81 -37.00
N LEU A 13 28.30 -8.09 -36.92
CA LEU A 13 27.95 -8.81 -35.71
C LEU A 13 29.24 -9.30 -35.04
N ILE A 14 29.54 -8.84 -33.81
CA ILE A 14 30.62 -9.40 -32.97
C ILE A 14 29.95 -10.12 -31.79
N ALA A 15 30.02 -11.45 -31.82
CA ALA A 15 29.71 -12.31 -30.70
C ALA A 15 30.97 -12.52 -29.86
N VAL A 16 30.89 -12.24 -28.56
CA VAL A 16 31.96 -12.58 -27.59
C VAL A 16 31.45 -13.65 -26.65
N ILE A 17 32.02 -14.83 -26.81
CA ILE A 17 31.87 -16.00 -25.92
C ILE A 17 32.87 -15.81 -24.76
N PHE A 18 32.40 -15.87 -23.51
CA PHE A 18 33.30 -16.06 -22.36
C PHE A 18 33.01 -17.42 -21.71
N LEU A 19 34.07 -18.23 -21.74
CA LEU A 19 34.12 -19.57 -21.14
C LEU A 19 34.38 -19.49 -19.63
N CYS A 20 33.76 -20.40 -18.89
CA CYS A 20 34.03 -20.71 -17.50
C CYS A 20 35.42 -21.27 -17.26
N LEU A 21 36.11 -20.88 -16.19
CA LEU A 21 37.18 -21.67 -15.59
C LEU A 21 36.98 -21.75 -14.08
N VAL A 22 36.78 -22.99 -13.59
CA VAL A 22 36.76 -23.40 -12.20
C VAL A 22 38.22 -23.70 -11.79
N ALA A 23 38.67 -23.21 -10.65
CA ALA A 23 39.87 -23.70 -9.98
C ALA A 23 39.63 -23.77 -8.46
N LEU A 24 39.65 -25.00 -7.94
CA LEU A 24 39.80 -25.36 -6.52
C LEU A 24 41.26 -25.36 -6.12
N VAL A 25 41.61 -24.81 -4.96
CA VAL A 25 42.72 -25.19 -4.05
C VAL A 25 42.40 -24.49 -2.73
N GLY A 26 42.29 -25.05 -1.52
CA GLY A 26 43.09 -26.05 -0.85
C GLY A 26 43.46 -25.47 0.52
N ALA A 27 43.17 -26.17 1.59
CA ALA A 27 43.25 -25.79 3.01
C ALA A 27 44.71 -25.57 3.54
N ALA A 28 44.86 -24.71 4.56
CA ALA A 28 45.75 -24.98 5.68
C ALA A 28 45.50 -24.07 6.92
N ARG A 29 45.76 -24.66 8.06
CA ARG A 29 45.51 -24.26 9.45
C ARG A 29 46.46 -23.16 9.94
N GLY A 30 46.02 -22.36 10.92
CA GLY A 30 46.90 -21.57 11.77
C GLY A 30 46.12 -20.94 12.94
N ALA A 31 46.37 -21.47 14.16
CA ALA A 31 45.81 -20.97 15.41
C ALA A 31 46.62 -19.74 15.92
N GLY A 32 45.94 -18.74 16.44
CA GLY A 32 46.54 -17.65 17.20
C GLY A 32 45.55 -16.99 18.12
N LYS A 33 45.65 -17.24 19.43
CA LYS A 33 44.89 -16.57 20.49
C LYS A 33 45.41 -15.17 20.69
N HIS A 34 44.57 -14.13 20.68
CA HIS A 34 44.76 -12.95 21.50
C HIS A 34 43.38 -12.43 21.97
N THR A 35 43.23 -12.40 23.30
CA THR A 35 42.16 -11.79 24.07
C THR A 35 42.30 -10.27 24.05
N HIS A 36 41.19 -9.57 23.69
CA HIS A 36 40.89 -8.23 24.20
C HIS A 36 39.40 -8.10 24.43
N GLU A 37 39.00 -7.98 25.69
CA GLU A 37 37.71 -7.53 26.13
C GLU A 37 37.53 -6.06 25.78
N THR A 38 36.40 -5.75 25.13
CA THR A 38 35.77 -4.43 25.21
C THR A 38 34.27 -4.61 25.21
N THR A 39 33.71 -4.29 26.36
CA THR A 39 32.28 -4.15 26.66
C THR A 39 31.67 -3.07 25.76
N GLY A 40 30.67 -3.47 24.99
CA GLY A 40 29.80 -2.58 24.23
C GLY A 40 28.52 -3.32 23.86
N GLY A 41 27.46 -3.06 24.62
CA GLY A 41 26.16 -3.71 24.45
C GLY A 41 25.58 -3.46 23.05
N GLN A 42 25.70 -4.43 22.19
CA GLN A 42 24.86 -4.54 20.98
C GLN A 42 23.69 -5.44 21.35
N GLY A 43 22.50 -4.82 21.41
CA GLY A 43 21.25 -5.56 21.44
C GLY A 43 21.19 -6.46 20.20
N LEU A 44 21.38 -7.76 20.44
CA LEU A 44 21.12 -8.79 19.46
C LEU A 44 19.62 -8.73 19.15
N ILE A 45 19.28 -8.20 17.97
CA ILE A 45 18.00 -8.49 17.35
C ILE A 45 18.08 -9.99 17.03
N ASN A 46 17.38 -10.80 17.82
CA ASN A 46 17.13 -12.19 17.51
C ASN A 46 16.38 -12.21 16.16
N THR A 47 17.06 -12.54 15.09
CA THR A 47 16.47 -13.02 13.86
C THR A 47 16.06 -14.49 14.07
N GLU A 48 15.16 -14.77 15.00
CA GLU A 48 14.32 -15.94 14.90
C GLU A 48 13.54 -15.78 13.60
N GLN A 49 13.54 -16.81 12.76
CA GLN A 49 12.73 -16.88 11.53
C GLN A 49 11.31 -16.46 11.90
N ALA A 50 10.94 -15.22 11.56
CA ALA A 50 9.57 -14.76 11.70
C ALA A 50 8.73 -15.74 10.88
N GLY A 51 7.84 -16.47 11.54
CA GLY A 51 6.89 -17.36 10.87
C GLY A 51 6.11 -16.54 9.82
N ALA A 52 5.61 -17.21 8.78
CA ALA A 52 4.83 -16.56 7.73
C ALA A 52 3.65 -15.79 8.37
N SER A 53 3.47 -14.54 7.95
CA SER A 53 2.38 -13.69 8.43
C SER A 53 1.03 -14.26 8.01
N LYS A 54 0.03 -14.27 8.90
CA LYS A 54 -1.30 -14.76 8.55
C LYS A 54 -2.08 -13.73 7.73
N VAL A 55 -2.72 -14.21 6.67
CA VAL A 55 -3.71 -13.45 5.89
C VAL A 55 -5.04 -14.20 5.95
N TYR A 56 -6.04 -13.60 6.57
CA TYR A 56 -7.39 -14.13 6.68
C TYR A 56 -8.19 -13.75 5.43
N PHE A 57 -8.87 -14.71 4.86
CA PHE A 57 -9.64 -14.55 3.61
C PHE A 57 -11.06 -15.06 3.75
N THR A 58 -12.01 -14.30 3.23
CA THR A 58 -13.38 -14.77 2.97
C THR A 58 -13.85 -14.33 1.57
N ALA A 59 -14.62 -15.17 0.90
CA ALA A 59 -15.29 -14.81 -0.35
C ALA A 59 -16.58 -13.98 -0.11
N ASP A 60 -17.05 -13.88 1.14
CA ASP A 60 -18.23 -13.08 1.50
C ASP A 60 -17.90 -11.58 1.51
N ILE A 61 -18.37 -10.87 0.48
CA ILE A 61 -18.22 -9.40 0.36
C ILE A 61 -19.48 -8.72 0.91
N SER A 62 -19.75 -9.00 2.16
CA SER A 62 -20.80 -8.34 2.93
C SER A 62 -20.22 -7.63 4.15
N SER A 63 -21.03 -6.87 4.87
CA SER A 63 -20.63 -6.28 6.15
C SER A 63 -20.21 -7.35 7.16
N LYS A 64 -20.87 -8.52 7.14
CA LYS A 64 -20.52 -9.66 7.98
C LYS A 64 -19.19 -10.29 7.56
N GLY A 65 -18.94 -10.41 6.26
CA GLY A 65 -17.66 -10.92 5.73
C GLY A 65 -16.47 -10.03 6.15
N ILE A 66 -16.61 -8.71 6.03
CA ILE A 66 -15.58 -7.76 6.51
C ILE A 66 -15.37 -7.89 8.02
N LEU A 67 -16.46 -7.98 8.80
CA LEU A 67 -16.35 -8.19 10.24
C LEU A 67 -15.72 -9.54 10.59
N SER A 68 -15.97 -10.60 9.80
CA SER A 68 -15.42 -11.94 10.07
C SER A 68 -13.89 -11.97 9.98
N VAL A 69 -13.28 -11.36 8.95
CA VAL A 69 -11.82 -11.30 8.83
C VAL A 69 -11.20 -10.41 9.92
N TYR A 70 -11.87 -9.34 10.32
CA TYR A 70 -11.45 -8.52 11.46
C TYR A 70 -11.44 -9.33 12.77
N ARG A 71 -12.52 -10.06 13.07
CA ARG A 71 -12.61 -10.90 14.27
C ARG A 71 -11.61 -12.05 14.26
N ALA A 72 -11.33 -12.63 13.09
CA ALA A 72 -10.30 -13.65 12.94
C ALA A 72 -8.92 -13.09 13.30
N LEU A 73 -8.58 -11.86 12.86
CA LEU A 73 -7.36 -11.18 13.30
C LEU A 73 -7.29 -11.00 14.82
N LEU A 74 -8.38 -10.56 15.46
CA LEU A 74 -8.41 -10.40 16.92
C LEU A 74 -8.21 -11.73 17.64
N SER A 75 -8.76 -12.82 17.10
CA SER A 75 -8.70 -14.16 17.68
C SER A 75 -7.36 -14.87 17.42
N SER A 76 -6.49 -14.30 16.59
CA SER A 76 -5.19 -14.89 16.25
C SER A 76 -4.21 -14.98 17.44
N GLY A 77 -4.41 -14.12 18.43
CA GLY A 77 -3.46 -13.92 19.53
C GLY A 77 -2.19 -13.14 19.16
N GLU A 78 -2.09 -12.65 17.92
CA GLU A 78 -0.92 -11.90 17.43
C GLU A 78 -0.94 -10.42 17.86
N LEU A 79 -2.11 -9.90 18.25
CA LEU A 79 -2.21 -8.53 18.77
C LEU A 79 -1.70 -8.45 20.20
N SER A 80 -0.67 -7.63 20.40
CA SER A 80 -0.08 -7.40 21.73
C SER A 80 -0.99 -6.61 22.67
N VAL A 81 -1.92 -5.82 22.12
CA VAL A 81 -2.89 -5.01 22.88
C VAL A 81 -4.24 -5.02 22.16
N PRO A 82 -5.37 -4.99 22.90
CA PRO A 82 -6.70 -4.98 22.29
C PRO A 82 -6.96 -3.67 21.53
N VAL A 83 -7.76 -3.74 20.49
CA VAL A 83 -8.29 -2.55 19.80
C VAL A 83 -9.22 -1.81 20.74
N SER A 84 -8.85 -0.59 21.11
CA SER A 84 -9.60 0.24 22.06
C SER A 84 -9.30 1.72 21.86
N GLY A 85 -10.10 2.59 22.49
CA GLY A 85 -9.98 4.03 22.35
C GLY A 85 -10.59 4.54 21.03
N LYS A 86 -10.04 5.60 20.46
CA LYS A 86 -10.52 6.18 19.21
C LYS A 86 -9.97 5.41 18.02
N VAL A 87 -10.85 4.87 17.19
CA VAL A 87 -10.49 4.05 16.03
C VAL A 87 -10.78 4.80 14.73
N ALA A 88 -9.75 4.99 13.91
CA ALA A 88 -9.88 5.51 12.56
C ALA A 88 -10.13 4.36 11.57
N ILE A 89 -11.24 4.40 10.84
CA ILE A 89 -11.50 3.54 9.69
C ILE A 89 -11.03 4.31 8.45
N LYS A 90 -9.82 4.02 7.99
CA LYS A 90 -9.23 4.71 6.84
C LYS A 90 -9.64 4.04 5.54
N LEU A 91 -10.36 4.78 4.73
CA LEU A 91 -10.77 4.35 3.39
C LEU A 91 -10.78 5.54 2.42
N HIS A 92 -11.03 5.25 1.14
CA HIS A 92 -11.33 6.25 0.12
C HIS A 92 -12.84 6.31 -0.08
N MET A 93 -13.47 7.44 0.24
CA MET A 93 -14.93 7.59 0.19
C MET A 93 -15.48 7.86 -1.23
N GLY A 94 -14.63 7.79 -2.27
CA GLY A 94 -14.99 8.01 -3.67
C GLY A 94 -14.96 9.48 -4.10
N GLU A 95 -14.52 9.75 -5.32
CA GLU A 95 -14.72 11.06 -5.96
C GLU A 95 -16.16 11.10 -6.50
N PRO A 96 -16.92 12.18 -6.31
CA PRO A 96 -18.28 12.29 -6.85
C PRO A 96 -18.34 11.99 -8.34
N GLY A 97 -19.22 11.07 -8.73
CA GLY A 97 -19.34 10.50 -10.07
C GLY A 97 -18.73 9.10 -10.21
N ASN A 98 -17.80 8.71 -9.35
CA ASN A 98 -17.29 7.33 -9.30
C ASN A 98 -18.38 6.36 -8.86
N GLN A 99 -18.49 5.21 -9.53
CA GLN A 99 -19.48 4.18 -9.22
C GLN A 99 -18.88 2.95 -8.54
N ASN A 100 -17.55 2.84 -8.47
CA ASN A 100 -16.86 1.63 -8.02
C ASN A 100 -16.39 1.68 -6.56
N TYR A 101 -16.46 2.84 -5.88
CA TYR A 101 -15.96 3.00 -4.52
C TYR A 101 -16.63 2.04 -3.53
N LEU A 102 -15.95 1.74 -2.42
CA LEU A 102 -16.50 0.92 -1.35
C LEU A 102 -17.78 1.53 -0.78
N ARG A 103 -18.88 0.80 -0.89
CA ARG A 103 -20.16 1.25 -0.36
C ARG A 103 -20.12 1.24 1.17
N PRO A 104 -20.62 2.29 1.84
CA PRO A 104 -20.57 2.39 3.30
C PRO A 104 -21.30 1.23 3.99
N GLU A 105 -22.35 0.66 3.39
CA GLU A 105 -23.10 -0.46 3.94
C GLU A 105 -22.20 -1.69 4.21
N LEU A 106 -21.14 -1.88 3.42
CA LEU A 106 -20.18 -2.97 3.62
C LEU A 106 -19.39 -2.83 4.92
N LEU A 107 -19.30 -1.63 5.48
CA LEU A 107 -18.47 -1.32 6.64
C LEU A 107 -19.28 -1.23 7.95
N LYS A 108 -20.61 -1.36 7.86
CA LYS A 108 -21.50 -1.03 8.98
C LYS A 108 -21.21 -1.86 10.24
N ASP A 109 -21.04 -3.17 10.08
CA ASP A 109 -20.82 -4.04 11.24
C ASP A 109 -19.43 -3.83 11.85
N LEU A 110 -18.39 -3.61 11.02
CA LEU A 110 -17.04 -3.26 11.50
C LEU A 110 -17.04 -1.92 12.24
N VAL A 111 -17.63 -0.89 11.66
CA VAL A 111 -17.70 0.45 12.28
C VAL A 111 -18.41 0.41 13.62
N ASN A 112 -19.53 -0.32 13.70
CA ASN A 112 -20.28 -0.48 14.94
C ASN A 112 -19.48 -1.27 15.99
N GLU A 113 -18.78 -2.33 15.59
CA GLU A 113 -17.98 -3.17 16.49
C GLU A 113 -16.88 -2.36 17.18
N VAL A 114 -16.20 -1.47 16.44
CA VAL A 114 -15.08 -0.69 16.97
C VAL A 114 -15.46 0.73 17.38
N ASN A 115 -16.71 1.13 17.26
CA ASN A 115 -17.17 2.51 17.42
C ASN A 115 -16.28 3.50 16.67
N GLY A 116 -16.01 3.19 15.38
CA GLY A 116 -15.02 3.87 14.57
C GLY A 116 -15.52 5.12 13.88
N SER A 117 -14.60 5.99 13.47
CA SER A 117 -14.87 7.13 12.60
C SER A 117 -14.29 6.88 11.22
N PHE A 118 -15.00 7.24 10.16
CA PHE A 118 -14.45 7.27 8.80
C PHE A 118 -13.45 8.40 8.65
N VAL A 119 -12.28 8.12 8.10
CA VAL A 119 -11.25 9.16 7.92
C VAL A 119 -10.67 9.15 6.51
N ASP A 120 -10.40 10.34 5.98
CA ASP A 120 -9.69 10.59 4.72
C ASP A 120 -9.03 11.98 4.81
N SER A 121 -8.26 12.39 3.78
CA SER A 121 -7.67 13.74 3.67
C SER A 121 -8.01 14.39 2.34
N ASN A 122 -8.03 15.73 2.32
CA ASN A 122 -8.31 16.51 1.12
C ASN A 122 -7.37 16.18 -0.03
N THR A 123 -7.84 16.32 -1.28
CA THR A 123 -7.04 16.08 -2.48
C THR A 123 -6.20 17.31 -2.84
N ALA A 124 -5.10 17.08 -3.58
CA ALA A 124 -4.22 18.12 -4.11
C ALA A 124 -4.44 18.42 -5.60
N TYR A 125 -5.32 17.67 -6.27
CA TYR A 125 -5.35 17.61 -7.72
C TYR A 125 -6.76 17.80 -8.32
N GLY A 126 -7.50 18.73 -7.78
CA GLY A 126 -8.85 19.04 -8.29
C GLY A 126 -9.91 18.01 -7.83
N GLY A 127 -11.12 18.17 -8.35
CA GLY A 127 -12.29 17.43 -7.91
C GLY A 127 -12.99 18.11 -6.73
N ARG A 128 -14.06 17.44 -6.24
CA ARG A 128 -14.88 18.03 -5.17
C ARG A 128 -14.32 17.81 -3.77
N ARG A 129 -13.29 16.96 -3.61
CA ARG A 129 -12.66 16.68 -2.32
C ARG A 129 -11.43 17.54 -2.02
N GLY A 130 -11.31 18.71 -2.67
CA GLY A 130 -10.18 19.64 -2.50
C GLY A 130 -10.31 20.58 -1.28
N SER A 131 -11.46 20.59 -0.59
CA SER A 131 -11.67 21.32 0.67
C SER A 131 -12.47 20.47 1.63
N THR A 132 -12.27 20.67 2.93
CA THR A 132 -12.94 19.92 4.00
C THR A 132 -14.45 19.95 3.86
N GLN A 133 -15.04 21.13 3.62
CA GLN A 133 -16.49 21.25 3.47
C GLN A 133 -17.03 20.43 2.29
N ASN A 134 -16.40 20.54 1.13
CA ASN A 134 -16.83 19.81 -0.06
C ASN A 134 -16.56 18.30 0.06
N HIS A 135 -15.50 17.91 0.76
CA HIS A 135 -15.16 16.51 1.00
C HIS A 135 -16.20 15.86 1.93
N LEU A 136 -16.58 16.54 3.02
CA LEU A 136 -17.66 16.09 3.91
C LEU A 136 -18.99 15.98 3.16
N GLN A 137 -19.29 16.93 2.27
CA GLN A 137 -20.49 16.87 1.45
C GLN A 137 -20.44 15.68 0.47
N ALA A 138 -19.30 15.41 -0.16
CA ALA A 138 -19.11 14.24 -1.04
C ALA A 138 -19.28 12.92 -0.27
N ALA A 139 -18.73 12.82 0.94
CA ALA A 139 -18.89 11.66 1.79
C ALA A 139 -20.39 11.43 2.15
N LYS A 140 -21.10 12.49 2.50
CA LYS A 140 -22.55 12.44 2.78
C LYS A 140 -23.36 11.97 1.56
N GLU A 141 -23.07 12.51 0.37
CA GLU A 141 -23.73 12.13 -0.88
C GLU A 141 -23.48 10.66 -1.22
N HIS A 142 -22.33 10.10 -0.83
CA HIS A 142 -21.98 8.70 -1.00
C HIS A 142 -22.48 7.78 0.12
N GLY A 143 -23.28 8.31 1.09
CA GLY A 143 -23.94 7.51 2.12
C GLY A 143 -23.13 7.29 3.40
N PHE A 144 -21.97 7.91 3.56
CA PHE A 144 -21.19 7.86 4.81
C PHE A 144 -21.82 8.76 5.88
N THR A 145 -22.93 8.32 6.48
CA THR A 145 -23.79 9.15 7.35
C THR A 145 -24.09 8.52 8.72
N TYR A 146 -23.74 7.26 8.93
CA TYR A 146 -24.10 6.52 10.16
C TYR A 146 -22.97 6.47 11.21
N ALA A 147 -21.82 7.05 10.90
CA ALA A 147 -20.71 7.23 11.82
C ALA A 147 -20.05 8.60 11.55
N PRO A 148 -19.24 9.13 12.48
CA PRO A 148 -18.49 10.36 12.24
C PRO A 148 -17.58 10.25 11.01
N VAL A 149 -17.51 11.33 10.24
CA VAL A 149 -16.54 11.50 9.15
C VAL A 149 -15.58 12.60 9.53
N ASP A 150 -14.28 12.30 9.55
CA ASP A 150 -13.23 13.24 9.88
C ASP A 150 -12.26 13.41 8.70
N ILE A 151 -12.10 14.64 8.25
CA ILE A 151 -11.11 15.02 7.24
C ILE A 151 -9.83 15.41 7.96
N LEU A 152 -8.86 14.51 7.94
CA LEU A 152 -7.68 14.52 8.81
C LEU A 152 -6.83 15.79 8.74
N ASP A 153 -6.88 16.53 7.65
CA ASP A 153 -6.16 17.77 7.42
C ASP A 153 -7.04 19.03 7.59
N ALA A 154 -8.24 18.89 8.18
CA ALA A 154 -9.15 20.02 8.40
C ALA A 154 -8.51 21.16 9.22
N ASP A 155 -7.72 20.81 10.23
CA ASP A 155 -7.04 21.75 11.14
C ASP A 155 -5.51 21.80 10.89
N GLY A 156 -5.05 21.35 9.71
CA GLY A 156 -3.65 21.44 9.32
C GLY A 156 -2.89 20.12 9.26
N SER A 157 -1.58 20.18 9.42
CA SER A 157 -0.69 19.05 9.22
C SER A 157 0.17 18.72 10.43
N VAL A 158 0.60 17.45 10.49
CA VAL A 158 1.69 16.97 11.34
C VAL A 158 2.80 16.45 10.45
N LYS A 159 4.06 16.67 10.85
CA LYS A 159 5.24 16.12 10.21
C LYS A 159 5.78 14.99 11.05
N LEU A 160 5.85 13.80 10.46
CA LEU A 160 6.41 12.63 11.11
C LEU A 160 7.76 12.28 10.48
N PRO A 161 8.81 12.02 11.30
CA PRO A 161 10.12 11.66 10.77
C PRO A 161 10.08 10.31 10.03
N ILE A 162 10.79 10.24 8.92
CA ILE A 162 11.03 9.01 8.17
C ILE A 162 12.45 8.55 8.50
N LYS A 163 12.58 7.49 9.31
CA LYS A 163 13.87 6.91 9.64
C LYS A 163 14.37 6.07 8.46
N ASN A 164 15.62 6.31 8.05
CA ASN A 164 16.26 5.57 6.95
C ASN A 164 15.52 5.66 5.59
N GLY A 165 14.75 6.72 5.36
CA GLY A 165 14.15 6.99 4.06
C GLY A 165 15.24 7.24 3.01
N LYS A 166 15.05 6.71 1.81
CA LYS A 166 15.94 6.91 0.68
C LYS A 166 15.72 8.28 0.00
N HIS A 167 14.46 8.74 0.02
CA HIS A 167 14.02 9.92 -0.70
C HIS A 167 13.53 11.05 0.19
N LEU A 168 12.97 10.71 1.34
CA LEU A 168 12.29 11.65 2.22
C LEU A 168 12.80 11.53 3.66
N SER A 169 12.84 12.65 4.36
CA SER A 169 13.17 12.71 5.79
C SER A 169 11.94 12.86 6.69
N GLU A 170 10.81 13.29 6.11
CA GLU A 170 9.56 13.49 6.84
C GLU A 170 8.34 13.20 5.96
N ALA A 171 7.26 12.74 6.58
CA ALA A 171 5.93 12.59 6.00
C ALA A 171 5.02 13.72 6.51
N VAL A 172 4.31 14.39 5.58
CA VAL A 172 3.38 15.48 5.89
C VAL A 172 1.95 14.95 5.84
N LEU A 173 1.38 14.70 7.02
CA LEU A 173 0.09 14.03 7.20
C LEU A 173 -0.94 15.00 7.80
N GLY A 174 -2.24 14.67 7.65
CA GLY A 174 -3.30 15.39 8.34
C GLY A 174 -3.16 15.27 9.87
N SER A 175 -3.22 16.42 10.58
CA SER A 175 -2.91 16.47 12.00
C SER A 175 -3.84 15.60 12.86
N HIS A 176 -5.11 15.43 12.44
CA HIS A 176 -6.09 14.66 13.19
C HIS A 176 -5.75 13.18 13.30
N ILE A 177 -4.88 12.63 12.45
CA ILE A 177 -4.49 11.22 12.58
C ILE A 177 -3.87 10.91 13.94
N MET A 178 -3.26 11.90 14.57
CA MET A 178 -2.66 11.74 15.90
C MET A 178 -3.70 11.61 17.02
N ASN A 179 -4.95 12.01 16.79
CA ASN A 179 -6.05 11.91 17.75
C ASN A 179 -6.64 10.49 17.87
N TYR A 180 -6.23 9.58 16.98
CA TYR A 180 -6.71 8.20 16.94
C TYR A 180 -5.69 7.26 17.57
N ASP A 181 -6.18 6.34 18.40
CA ASP A 181 -5.36 5.32 19.05
C ASP A 181 -5.04 4.19 18.07
N TRP A 182 -6.02 3.80 17.25
CA TRP A 182 -5.91 2.75 16.26
C TRP A 182 -6.27 3.22 14.86
N ILE A 183 -5.64 2.60 13.86
CA ILE A 183 -6.00 2.76 12.45
C ILE A 183 -6.36 1.40 11.88
N ILE A 184 -7.57 1.27 11.34
CA ILE A 184 -7.97 0.15 10.50
C ILE A 184 -8.01 0.66 9.06
N SER A 185 -7.02 0.25 8.25
CA SER A 185 -7.02 0.54 6.82
C SER A 185 -8.00 -0.39 6.13
N VAL A 186 -9.08 0.15 5.56
CA VAL A 186 -9.99 -0.61 4.70
C VAL A 186 -9.80 -0.11 3.28
N ALA A 187 -8.96 -0.79 2.52
CA ALA A 187 -8.64 -0.40 1.16
C ALA A 187 -9.53 -1.12 0.16
N HIS A 188 -10.19 -0.37 -0.72
CA HIS A 188 -10.70 -0.91 -1.96
C HIS A 188 -9.52 -1.26 -2.86
N PHE A 189 -9.30 -2.54 -3.16
CA PHE A 189 -8.23 -2.96 -4.04
C PHE A 189 -8.65 -2.78 -5.51
N LYS A 190 -7.85 -2.11 -6.32
CA LYS A 190 -8.16 -1.76 -7.71
C LYS A 190 -6.91 -1.36 -8.49
N GLY A 191 -7.04 -1.21 -9.81
CA GLY A 191 -6.01 -0.60 -10.65
C GLY A 191 -5.78 0.88 -10.32
N HIS A 192 -4.63 1.40 -10.77
CA HIS A 192 -4.30 2.80 -10.64
C HIS A 192 -3.37 3.27 -11.77
N SER A 193 -3.65 4.47 -12.30
CA SER A 193 -2.93 5.01 -13.47
C SER A 193 -1.42 5.23 -13.24
N MET A 194 -1.00 5.60 -12.03
CA MET A 194 0.41 5.81 -11.67
C MET A 194 0.99 4.61 -10.91
N ALA A 195 0.24 4.07 -9.95
CA ALA A 195 0.74 3.05 -9.02
C ALA A 195 0.59 1.61 -9.55
N GLY A 196 -0.02 1.40 -10.71
CA GLY A 196 -0.38 0.07 -11.18
C GLY A 196 -1.60 -0.48 -10.44
N PHE A 197 -1.55 -0.52 -9.11
CA PHE A 197 -2.68 -0.82 -8.24
C PHE A 197 -2.73 0.10 -7.02
N GLY A 198 -3.86 0.11 -6.35
CA GLY A 198 -4.06 0.75 -5.07
C GLY A 198 -4.66 -0.23 -4.08
N GLY A 199 -3.93 -0.53 -3.03
CA GLY A 199 -4.31 -1.31 -1.88
C GLY A 199 -4.02 -0.54 -0.59
N THR A 200 -3.65 -1.25 0.48
CA THR A 200 -3.46 -0.64 1.81
C THR A 200 -2.31 0.38 1.86
N PHE A 201 -1.17 0.13 1.19
CA PHE A 201 -0.06 1.09 1.17
C PHE A 201 -0.47 2.44 0.61
N LYS A 202 -1.15 2.41 -0.54
CA LYS A 202 -1.63 3.64 -1.16
C LYS A 202 -2.77 4.29 -0.37
N ASN A 203 -3.69 3.50 0.18
CA ASN A 203 -4.77 3.99 1.01
C ASN A 203 -4.26 4.79 2.21
N LEU A 204 -3.20 4.34 2.85
CA LEU A 204 -2.58 5.01 3.99
C LEU A 204 -1.73 6.20 3.55
N ALA A 205 -0.70 5.99 2.72
CA ALA A 205 0.23 7.05 2.36
C ALA A 205 -0.45 8.25 1.69
N ILE A 206 -1.22 8.00 0.61
CA ILE A 206 -1.89 9.07 -0.12
C ILE A 206 -3.13 9.56 0.64
N GLY A 207 -3.87 8.63 1.25
CA GLY A 207 -5.15 8.95 1.87
C GLY A 207 -5.03 9.69 3.21
N ILE A 208 -3.89 9.64 3.89
CA ILE A 208 -3.64 10.38 5.15
C ILE A 208 -2.79 11.63 4.93
N ALA A 209 -2.00 11.68 3.82
CA ALA A 209 -1.21 12.86 3.48
C ALA A 209 -2.09 14.09 3.24
N THR A 210 -1.63 15.25 3.69
CA THR A 210 -2.25 16.54 3.32
C THR A 210 -2.10 16.82 1.83
N PRO A 211 -2.76 17.84 1.24
CA PRO A 211 -2.50 18.26 -0.13
C PRO A 211 -1.01 18.48 -0.43
N ASP A 212 -0.26 19.07 0.50
CA ASP A 212 1.19 19.27 0.34
C ASP A 212 1.95 17.93 0.40
N GLY A 213 1.61 17.05 1.34
CA GLY A 213 2.17 15.71 1.40
C GLY A 213 1.89 14.91 0.12
N LYS A 214 0.68 15.01 -0.43
CA LYS A 214 0.34 14.40 -1.72
C LYS A 214 1.20 14.96 -2.87
N ARG A 215 1.47 16.28 -2.89
CA ARG A 215 2.37 16.89 -3.89
C ARG A 215 3.78 16.35 -3.77
N ILE A 216 4.31 16.21 -2.55
CA ILE A 216 5.65 15.64 -2.30
C ILE A 216 5.75 14.22 -2.88
N ILE A 217 4.75 13.37 -2.64
CA ILE A 217 4.75 11.99 -3.14
C ILE A 217 4.65 11.97 -4.68
N HIS A 218 3.78 12.80 -5.27
CA HIS A 218 3.48 12.77 -6.70
C HIS A 218 4.46 13.55 -7.57
N SER A 219 5.40 14.31 -7.00
CA SER A 219 6.32 15.15 -7.75
C SER A 219 7.78 14.72 -7.55
N ASN A 220 8.61 14.91 -8.57
CA ASN A 220 10.06 14.89 -8.41
C ASN A 220 10.51 16.15 -7.66
N PRO A 221 11.68 16.17 -7.00
CA PRO A 221 12.21 17.36 -6.38
C PRO A 221 12.24 18.55 -7.35
N GLY A 222 11.56 19.63 -7.00
CA GLY A 222 11.42 20.82 -7.86
C GLY A 222 10.56 20.62 -9.11
N GLY A 223 9.95 19.47 -9.30
CA GLY A 223 9.12 19.14 -10.47
C GLY A 223 7.65 19.50 -10.31
N ALA A 224 6.93 19.52 -11.44
CA ALA A 224 5.48 19.70 -11.46
C ALA A 224 4.75 18.53 -10.79
N MET A 225 3.49 18.77 -10.42
CA MET A 225 2.59 17.72 -9.93
C MET A 225 2.52 16.58 -10.96
N PHE A 226 2.56 15.33 -10.48
CA PHE A 226 2.58 14.10 -11.28
C PHE A 226 3.86 13.85 -12.11
N SER A 227 4.96 14.55 -11.82
CA SER A 227 6.25 14.27 -12.45
C SER A 227 6.94 13.02 -11.88
N SER A 228 6.53 12.57 -10.69
CA SER A 228 7.03 11.31 -10.09
C SER A 228 6.37 10.10 -10.75
N SER A 229 7.16 9.05 -11.03
CA SER A 229 6.65 7.80 -11.62
C SER A 229 7.53 6.61 -11.26
N GLY A 230 7.03 5.38 -11.53
CA GLY A 230 7.77 4.14 -11.30
C GLY A 230 8.26 3.98 -9.86
N GLU A 231 9.45 3.39 -9.71
CA GLU A 231 10.04 3.09 -8.40
C GLU A 231 10.14 4.30 -7.49
N PHE A 232 10.50 5.46 -8.03
CA PHE A 232 10.62 6.69 -7.24
C PHE A 232 9.31 7.12 -6.57
N PHE A 233 8.18 6.93 -7.27
CA PHE A 233 6.86 7.16 -6.70
C PHE A 233 6.51 6.12 -5.62
N PHE A 234 6.74 4.84 -5.92
CA PHE A 234 6.41 3.73 -5.01
C PHE A 234 7.22 3.78 -3.72
N GLU A 235 8.51 4.06 -3.83
CA GLU A 235 9.41 4.15 -2.68
C GLU A 235 8.96 5.26 -1.73
N LYS A 236 8.53 6.42 -2.22
CA LYS A 236 7.96 7.48 -1.37
C LYS A 236 6.62 7.08 -0.73
N VAL A 237 5.77 6.33 -1.43
CA VAL A 237 4.55 5.76 -0.82
C VAL A 237 4.89 4.87 0.36
N ILE A 238 5.90 4.02 0.24
CA ILE A 238 6.36 3.14 1.31
C ILE A 238 6.98 3.95 2.46
N GLU A 239 7.79 4.96 2.16
CA GLU A 239 8.41 5.81 3.17
C GLU A 239 7.37 6.56 4.03
N TYR A 240 6.25 7.00 3.45
CA TYR A 240 5.12 7.55 4.22
C TYR A 240 4.49 6.51 5.16
N ASN A 241 4.36 5.25 4.68
CA ASN A 241 3.87 4.16 5.54
C ASN A 241 4.83 3.88 6.70
N MET A 242 6.15 3.92 6.49
CA MET A 242 7.14 3.75 7.56
C MET A 242 6.92 4.77 8.69
N ALA A 243 6.79 6.06 8.34
CA ALA A 243 6.57 7.11 9.33
C ALA A 243 5.27 6.89 10.13
N LEU A 244 4.19 6.50 9.44
CA LEU A 244 2.90 6.26 10.08
C LEU A 244 2.94 5.03 11.00
N MET A 245 3.52 3.91 10.55
CA MET A 245 3.65 2.69 11.34
C MET A 245 4.51 2.90 12.58
N GLU A 246 5.62 3.62 12.47
CA GLU A 246 6.46 4.00 13.61
C GLU A 246 5.67 4.85 14.62
N ALA A 247 4.91 5.85 14.16
CA ALA A 247 4.13 6.72 15.02
C ALA A 247 3.00 5.97 15.74
N LYS A 248 2.40 4.97 15.09
CA LYS A 248 1.29 4.17 15.64
C LYS A 248 1.75 2.95 16.44
N LYS A 249 3.03 2.61 16.43
CA LYS A 249 3.63 1.55 17.27
C LYS A 249 2.85 0.23 17.19
N GLY A 250 2.55 -0.23 15.99
CA GLY A 250 1.83 -1.49 15.75
C GLY A 250 0.32 -1.46 16.00
N LYS A 251 -0.27 -0.31 16.34
CA LYS A 251 -1.73 -0.15 16.49
C LYS A 251 -2.41 0.10 15.14
N MET A 252 -2.17 -0.80 14.20
CA MET A 252 -2.72 -0.75 12.84
C MET A 252 -3.17 -2.13 12.40
N LEU A 253 -4.29 -2.17 11.69
CA LEU A 253 -4.88 -3.35 11.07
C LEU A 253 -5.13 -3.04 9.59
N TYR A 254 -5.03 -4.05 8.74
CA TYR A 254 -5.13 -3.86 7.30
C TYR A 254 -6.16 -4.80 6.71
N ILE A 255 -7.08 -4.25 5.93
CA ILE A 255 -8.14 -4.98 5.21
C ILE A 255 -8.12 -4.51 3.75
N ASN A 256 -8.02 -5.45 2.81
CA ASN A 256 -8.24 -5.21 1.39
C ASN A 256 -9.58 -5.84 0.96
N VAL A 257 -10.42 -5.05 0.31
CA VAL A 257 -11.68 -5.51 -0.28
C VAL A 257 -11.48 -5.57 -1.80
N LEU A 258 -11.54 -6.78 -2.34
CA LEU A 258 -11.30 -7.10 -3.74
C LEU A 258 -12.64 -7.26 -4.46
N ASN A 259 -13.37 -6.16 -4.60
CA ASN A 259 -14.65 -6.07 -5.30
C ASN A 259 -14.61 -4.91 -6.31
N ASN A 260 -15.54 -4.90 -7.26
CA ASN A 260 -15.61 -3.85 -8.28
C ASN A 260 -14.23 -3.55 -8.90
N LEU A 261 -13.47 -4.61 -9.21
CA LEU A 261 -12.07 -4.54 -9.61
C LEU A 261 -11.90 -3.84 -10.97
N SER A 262 -11.78 -2.51 -10.94
CA SER A 262 -11.54 -1.65 -12.10
C SER A 262 -10.04 -1.43 -12.32
N VAL A 263 -9.66 -1.09 -13.55
CA VAL A 263 -8.30 -0.62 -13.88
C VAL A 263 -8.02 0.79 -13.38
N ASP A 264 -9.06 1.52 -12.94
CA ASP A 264 -8.98 2.90 -12.47
C ASP A 264 -9.28 3.02 -10.97
N CYS A 265 -8.82 4.13 -10.39
CA CYS A 265 -8.94 4.42 -8.97
C CYS A 265 -10.25 5.15 -8.64
N ASP A 266 -10.74 5.00 -7.41
CA ASP A 266 -11.89 5.75 -6.86
C ASP A 266 -11.68 7.27 -6.83
N CYS A 267 -10.45 7.74 -7.05
CA CYS A 267 -10.13 9.17 -7.20
C CYS A 267 -10.51 9.73 -8.59
N SER A 268 -10.94 8.89 -9.52
CA SER A 268 -11.47 9.30 -10.83
C SER A 268 -13.00 9.35 -10.77
N ALA A 269 -13.59 10.50 -11.08
CA ALA A 269 -15.05 10.63 -11.21
C ALA A 269 -15.62 9.75 -12.35
N ARG A 270 -14.79 9.38 -13.33
CA ARG A 270 -15.15 8.59 -14.51
C ARG A 270 -14.23 7.37 -14.59
N ALA A 271 -14.20 6.57 -13.53
CA ALA A 271 -13.48 5.31 -13.55
C ALA A 271 -14.12 4.33 -14.54
N ALA A 272 -13.30 3.52 -15.19
CA ALA A 272 -13.78 2.40 -16.01
C ALA A 272 -14.63 1.44 -15.17
N ALA A 273 -15.58 0.76 -15.80
CA ALA A 273 -16.32 -0.31 -15.15
C ALA A 273 -15.38 -1.41 -14.63
N PRO A 274 -15.79 -2.21 -13.64
CA PRO A 274 -15.03 -3.36 -13.19
C PRO A 274 -14.63 -4.25 -14.36
N SER A 275 -13.37 -4.68 -14.40
CA SER A 275 -12.77 -5.44 -15.51
C SER A 275 -12.61 -6.93 -15.22
N MET A 276 -12.89 -7.36 -13.98
CA MET A 276 -12.87 -8.76 -13.56
C MET A 276 -13.86 -9.02 -12.44
N PRO A 277 -14.24 -10.29 -12.20
CA PRO A 277 -15.13 -10.66 -11.11
C PRO A 277 -14.55 -10.33 -9.74
N ASP A 278 -15.43 -10.10 -8.78
CA ASP A 278 -15.09 -9.94 -7.38
C ASP A 278 -14.38 -11.18 -6.83
N ILE A 279 -13.48 -10.98 -5.84
CA ILE A 279 -12.68 -12.05 -5.25
C ILE A 279 -13.08 -12.30 -3.80
N GLY A 280 -13.15 -11.25 -2.98
CA GLY A 280 -13.42 -11.39 -1.55
C GLY A 280 -12.79 -10.30 -0.70
N VAL A 281 -12.64 -10.59 0.57
CA VAL A 281 -12.05 -9.70 1.58
C VAL A 281 -10.87 -10.40 2.23
N MET A 282 -9.79 -9.67 2.42
CA MET A 282 -8.57 -10.14 3.09
C MET A 282 -8.19 -9.21 4.22
N ALA A 283 -7.62 -9.76 5.30
CA ALA A 283 -7.10 -8.99 6.42
C ALA A 283 -5.80 -9.57 6.96
N SER A 284 -4.89 -8.70 7.41
CA SER A 284 -3.63 -9.08 8.04
C SER A 284 -3.16 -7.98 8.99
N LEU A 285 -2.25 -8.33 9.90
CA LEU A 285 -1.44 -7.39 10.68
C LEU A 285 -0.20 -6.93 9.91
N ASP A 286 0.14 -7.63 8.82
CA ASP A 286 1.27 -7.36 7.96
C ASP A 286 0.78 -6.78 6.62
N PRO A 287 1.07 -5.50 6.32
CA PRO A 287 0.59 -4.88 5.08
C PRO A 287 1.28 -5.43 3.83
N VAL A 288 2.53 -5.93 3.93
CA VAL A 288 3.25 -6.54 2.81
C VAL A 288 2.62 -7.88 2.44
N ALA A 289 2.37 -8.73 3.45
CA ALA A 289 1.68 -10.00 3.30
C ALA A 289 0.29 -9.83 2.67
N LEU A 290 -0.46 -8.83 3.14
CA LEU A 290 -1.80 -8.54 2.64
C LEU A 290 -1.78 -8.12 1.16
N GLU A 291 -0.88 -7.21 0.77
CA GLU A 291 -0.76 -6.77 -0.62
C GLU A 291 -0.31 -7.93 -1.53
N LYS A 292 0.66 -8.73 -1.06
CA LYS A 292 1.14 -9.91 -1.79
C LYS A 292 0.01 -10.93 -1.99
N ALA A 293 -0.74 -11.28 -0.95
CA ALA A 293 -1.87 -12.19 -1.03
C ALA A 293 -2.97 -11.67 -1.98
N SER A 294 -3.25 -10.36 -1.94
CA SER A 294 -4.21 -9.73 -2.83
C SER A 294 -3.79 -9.86 -4.30
N LEU A 295 -2.52 -9.58 -4.61
CA LEU A 295 -1.96 -9.76 -5.95
C LEU A 295 -2.01 -11.22 -6.39
N ASP A 296 -1.61 -12.17 -5.53
CA ASP A 296 -1.61 -13.59 -5.87
C ASP A 296 -3.01 -14.10 -6.24
N HIS A 297 -4.05 -13.63 -5.54
CA HIS A 297 -5.44 -13.99 -5.87
C HIS A 297 -5.89 -13.41 -7.22
N ILE A 298 -5.43 -12.21 -7.58
CA ILE A 298 -5.67 -11.65 -8.91
C ILE A 298 -4.93 -12.46 -9.97
N TYR A 299 -3.65 -12.75 -9.76
CA TYR A 299 -2.83 -13.50 -10.73
C TYR A 299 -3.25 -14.98 -10.84
N ALA A 300 -3.92 -15.55 -9.86
CA ALA A 300 -4.51 -16.89 -9.93
C ALA A 300 -5.78 -16.98 -10.77
N ARG A 301 -6.43 -15.84 -11.09
CA ARG A 301 -7.63 -15.86 -11.97
C ARG A 301 -7.27 -16.20 -13.42
N PRO A 302 -8.20 -16.75 -14.20
CA PRO A 302 -7.98 -16.99 -15.63
C PRO A 302 -7.49 -15.74 -16.35
N ALA A 303 -6.54 -15.89 -17.27
CA ALA A 303 -5.94 -14.76 -18.00
C ALA A 303 -7.00 -13.88 -18.71
N SER A 304 -8.08 -14.49 -19.22
CA SER A 304 -9.21 -13.78 -19.84
C SER A 304 -9.93 -12.82 -18.89
N GLU A 305 -9.95 -13.12 -17.58
CA GLU A 305 -10.59 -12.28 -16.59
C GLU A 305 -9.66 -11.17 -16.08
N ARG A 306 -8.41 -11.50 -15.77
CA ARG A 306 -7.46 -10.61 -15.09
C ARG A 306 -6.67 -9.68 -16.00
N LYS A 307 -6.61 -9.96 -17.32
CA LYS A 307 -5.67 -9.32 -18.25
C LYS A 307 -5.64 -7.79 -18.14
N ALA A 308 -6.79 -7.14 -18.15
CA ALA A 308 -6.86 -5.67 -18.11
C ALA A 308 -6.22 -5.10 -16.82
N LEU A 309 -6.48 -5.73 -15.68
CA LEU A 309 -5.94 -5.30 -14.39
C LEU A 309 -4.45 -5.64 -14.25
N THR A 310 -4.02 -6.85 -14.65
CA THR A 310 -2.60 -7.23 -14.60
C THR A 310 -1.75 -6.42 -15.56
N ASP A 311 -2.23 -6.13 -16.79
CA ASP A 311 -1.54 -5.23 -17.72
C ASP A 311 -1.35 -3.82 -17.09
N ARG A 312 -2.35 -3.31 -16.36
CA ARG A 312 -2.22 -2.04 -15.63
C ARG A 312 -1.16 -2.13 -14.54
N ILE A 313 -1.15 -3.20 -13.74
CA ILE A 313 -0.17 -3.40 -12.66
C ILE A 313 1.24 -3.50 -13.24
N GLU A 314 1.43 -4.33 -14.25
CA GLU A 314 2.73 -4.61 -14.87
C GLU A 314 3.28 -3.41 -15.64
N SER A 315 2.45 -2.73 -16.45
CA SER A 315 2.88 -1.55 -17.22
C SER A 315 3.34 -0.38 -16.35
N ARG A 316 3.01 -0.38 -15.07
CA ARG A 316 3.46 0.64 -14.11
C ARG A 316 4.53 0.13 -13.15
N GLY A 317 4.88 -1.16 -13.19
CA GLY A 317 5.79 -1.77 -12.23
C GLY A 317 5.21 -1.83 -10.82
N GLY A 318 3.88 -1.94 -10.68
CA GLY A 318 3.17 -1.78 -9.41
C GLY A 318 3.61 -2.74 -8.31
N VAL A 319 4.10 -3.93 -8.66
CA VAL A 319 4.60 -4.94 -7.71
C VAL A 319 5.80 -4.42 -6.89
N HIS A 320 6.53 -3.42 -7.38
CA HIS A 320 7.66 -2.81 -6.66
C HIS A 320 7.27 -2.29 -5.27
N GLN A 321 6.02 -1.86 -5.07
CA GLN A 321 5.52 -1.43 -3.74
C GLN A 321 5.69 -2.55 -2.69
N VAL A 322 5.35 -3.78 -3.05
CA VAL A 322 5.46 -4.95 -2.16
C VAL A 322 6.92 -5.30 -1.89
N ILE A 323 7.74 -5.34 -2.94
CA ILE A 323 9.17 -5.65 -2.85
C ILE A 323 9.89 -4.60 -1.97
N TYR A 324 9.62 -3.32 -2.21
CA TYR A 324 10.26 -2.25 -1.44
C TYR A 324 9.72 -2.17 -0.01
N GLY A 325 8.42 -2.47 0.20
CA GLY A 325 7.82 -2.56 1.53
C GLY A 325 8.52 -3.60 2.41
N GLU A 326 8.77 -4.80 1.88
CA GLU A 326 9.54 -5.84 2.58
C GLU A 326 10.98 -5.40 2.83
N LYS A 327 11.66 -4.85 1.81
CA LYS A 327 13.04 -4.35 1.93
C LYS A 327 13.18 -3.30 3.04
N MET A 328 12.16 -2.46 3.23
CA MET A 328 12.14 -1.42 4.26
C MET A 328 11.61 -1.90 5.62
N GLY A 329 11.30 -3.20 5.75
CA GLY A 329 10.90 -3.81 7.02
C GLY A 329 9.46 -3.53 7.45
N LEU A 330 8.54 -3.25 6.50
CA LEU A 330 7.14 -3.04 6.82
C LEU A 330 6.37 -4.36 6.99
N GLY A 331 6.98 -5.48 6.67
CA GLY A 331 6.40 -6.82 6.74
C GLY A 331 7.15 -7.80 5.85
N SER A 332 6.53 -8.94 5.54
CA SER A 332 7.11 -10.01 4.71
C SER A 332 6.15 -10.45 3.61
N GLN A 333 6.71 -10.83 2.46
CA GLN A 333 5.94 -11.44 1.38
C GLN A 333 5.55 -12.90 1.67
N ALA A 334 6.21 -13.53 2.65
CA ALA A 334 5.85 -14.87 3.09
C ALA A 334 4.58 -14.82 3.96
N TYR A 335 3.53 -15.51 3.55
CA TYR A 335 2.27 -15.52 4.28
C TYR A 335 1.62 -16.92 4.30
N GLU A 336 0.79 -17.14 5.32
CA GLU A 336 -0.14 -18.26 5.44
C GLU A 336 -1.56 -17.75 5.16
N LEU A 337 -2.26 -18.36 4.21
CA LEU A 337 -3.65 -18.01 3.92
C LEU A 337 -4.61 -18.83 4.79
N VAL A 338 -5.36 -18.14 5.65
CA VAL A 338 -6.42 -18.73 6.50
C VAL A 338 -7.78 -18.40 5.88
N LYS A 339 -8.48 -19.40 5.36
CA LYS A 339 -9.83 -19.27 4.79
C LYS A 339 -10.89 -19.39 5.88
N LEU A 340 -11.87 -18.47 5.85
CA LEU A 340 -13.02 -18.42 6.76
C LEU A 340 -14.27 -18.95 6.10
#